data_2a4720ad0c09ed65f946669240285ab4
#
_entry.id   2a4720ad0c09ed65f946669240285ab4
#
_cell.length_a   1.000
_cell.length_b   1.000
_cell.length_c   1.000
_cell.angle_alpha   90.00
_cell.angle_beta   90.00
_cell.angle_gamma   90.00
#
_symmetry.space_group_name_H-M   'P 1'
#
loop_
_entity.id
_entity.type
_entity.pdbx_description
1 polymer ?
#
loop_
_entity_poly.entity_id
_entity_poly.type
_entity_poly.pdbx_seq_one_letter_code
_entity_poly.pdbx_strand_id
1 'polypeptide(L)'
;MSVAIMVVHIPSVTNDERIGSVFNHLFAVIHQMENGEGDVCWDFSRTRFLHPFFVAALSIYKETSEENISMQNVSASLNNYLQTIRFGNSYDASQLSSEAVLKDYLGKTFIPVSKFDIKGGNVDQAQSILQNVIEEQAKVANSMKMPISYLTSELICNIGEHSDSKYGY
;
A
#
# COMPACT_ATOMS: atom_id res chain seq x y z
N MET A 1 1.06 25.23 23.34
CA MET A 1 -0.29 25.09 22.79
C MET A 1 -0.53 23.59 22.62
N SER A 2 -1.66 23.06 23.12
CA SER A 2 -1.99 21.64 22.89
C SER A 2 -2.47 21.53 21.44
N VAL A 3 -1.78 20.72 20.63
CA VAL A 3 -2.25 20.40 19.27
C VAL A 3 -3.48 19.52 19.43
N ALA A 4 -4.56 19.83 18.73
CA ALA A 4 -5.74 18.98 18.69
C ALA A 4 -5.37 17.66 18.03
N ILE A 5 -5.81 16.54 18.60
CA ILE A 5 -5.62 15.21 18.01
C ILE A 5 -6.98 14.69 17.54
N MET A 6 -7.10 14.45 16.25
CA MET A 6 -8.29 13.85 15.66
C MET A 6 -8.15 12.33 15.67
N VAL A 7 -9.10 11.63 16.29
CA VAL A 7 -9.13 10.17 16.29
C VAL A 7 -9.98 9.66 15.14
N VAL A 8 -9.37 8.84 14.26
CA VAL A 8 -10.01 8.23 13.11
C VAL A 8 -10.05 6.72 13.29
N HIS A 9 -11.24 6.14 13.35
CA HIS A 9 -11.41 4.70 13.50
C HIS A 9 -11.21 3.99 12.16
N ILE A 10 -10.26 3.06 12.11
CA ILE A 10 -10.01 2.25 10.93
C ILE A 10 -10.93 1.03 10.96
N PRO A 11 -11.83 0.87 9.97
CA PRO A 11 -12.77 -0.25 9.95
C PRO A 11 -12.08 -1.59 9.67
N SER A 12 -12.73 -2.68 10.11
CA SER A 12 -12.38 -4.03 9.67
C SER A 12 -13.22 -4.36 8.45
N VAL A 13 -12.61 -4.43 7.30
CA VAL A 13 -13.27 -4.75 6.02
C VAL A 13 -12.80 -6.11 5.57
N THR A 14 -13.71 -7.04 5.38
CA THR A 14 -13.40 -8.44 5.02
C THR A 14 -13.20 -8.62 3.51
N ASN A 15 -12.50 -9.69 3.11
CA ASN A 15 -12.22 -9.97 1.69
C ASN A 15 -13.46 -10.37 0.87
N ASP A 16 -14.55 -10.74 1.53
CA ASP A 16 -15.80 -11.13 0.92
C ASP A 16 -16.78 -9.96 0.73
N GLU A 17 -16.42 -8.76 1.22
CA GLU A 17 -17.18 -7.56 0.92
C GLU A 17 -17.08 -7.19 -0.56
N ARG A 18 -18.16 -6.62 -1.09
CA ARG A 18 -18.15 -6.09 -2.45
C ARG A 18 -17.15 -4.94 -2.53
N ILE A 19 -16.35 -4.91 -3.61
CA ILE A 19 -15.29 -3.92 -3.80
C ILE A 19 -15.77 -2.47 -3.65
N GLY A 20 -17.00 -2.16 -4.09
CA GLY A 20 -17.60 -0.84 -3.90
C GLY A 20 -17.82 -0.46 -2.43
N SER A 21 -18.15 -1.44 -1.57
CA SER A 21 -18.25 -1.23 -0.12
C SER A 21 -16.89 -0.90 0.49
N VAL A 22 -15.85 -1.63 0.07
CA VAL A 22 -14.46 -1.39 0.50
C VAL A 22 -14.02 0.03 0.19
N PHE A 23 -14.26 0.50 -1.03
CA PHE A 23 -13.94 1.87 -1.43
C PHE A 23 -14.75 2.92 -0.67
N ASN A 24 -16.05 2.69 -0.43
CA ASN A 24 -16.86 3.61 0.35
C ASN A 24 -16.31 3.79 1.78
N HIS A 25 -15.90 2.70 2.42
CA HIS A 25 -15.25 2.78 3.73
C HIS A 25 -13.91 3.51 3.67
N LEU A 26 -13.10 3.23 2.65
CA LEU A 26 -11.82 3.91 2.48
C LEU A 26 -11.99 5.41 2.26
N PHE A 27 -12.88 5.81 1.35
CA PHE A 27 -13.15 7.23 1.09
C PHE A 27 -13.73 7.95 2.31
N ALA A 28 -14.56 7.28 3.11
CA ALA A 28 -15.07 7.86 4.36
C ALA A 28 -13.93 8.14 5.36
N VAL A 29 -12.95 7.24 5.47
CA VAL A 29 -11.76 7.42 6.31
C VAL A 29 -10.90 8.58 5.78
N ILE A 30 -10.60 8.61 4.48
CA ILE A 30 -9.79 9.68 3.86
C ILE A 30 -10.50 11.04 4.04
N HIS A 31 -11.78 11.10 3.72
CA HIS A 31 -12.57 12.33 3.85
C HIS A 31 -12.62 12.86 5.29
N GLN A 32 -12.68 11.96 6.28
CA GLN A 32 -12.60 12.35 7.68
C GLN A 32 -11.25 12.98 8.01
N MET A 33 -10.15 12.43 7.49
CA MET A 33 -8.80 12.96 7.70
C MET A 33 -8.61 14.33 7.03
N GLU A 34 -9.06 14.48 5.79
CA GLU A 34 -8.90 15.72 5.02
C GLU A 34 -9.71 16.90 5.57
N ASN A 35 -10.83 16.64 6.26
CA ASN A 35 -11.67 17.68 6.86
C ASN A 35 -11.38 17.92 8.35
N GLY A 36 -10.41 17.22 8.91
CA GLY A 36 -9.99 17.43 10.30
C GLY A 36 -8.89 18.47 10.39
N GLU A 37 -8.69 18.96 11.60
CA GLU A 37 -7.59 19.88 11.94
C GLU A 37 -6.67 19.24 12.97
N GLY A 38 -5.36 19.38 12.79
CA GLY A 38 -4.34 18.93 13.73
C GLY A 38 -3.83 17.50 13.47
N ASP A 39 -3.11 16.97 14.45
CA ASP A 39 -2.51 15.63 14.35
C ASP A 39 -3.59 14.54 14.25
N VAL A 40 -3.29 13.47 13.52
CA VAL A 40 -4.20 12.34 13.28
C VAL A 40 -3.78 11.15 14.12
N CYS A 41 -4.74 10.52 14.79
CA CYS A 41 -4.54 9.26 15.49
C CYS A 41 -5.45 8.19 14.89
N TRP A 42 -4.87 7.20 14.20
CA TRP A 42 -5.61 6.05 13.69
C TRP A 42 -5.87 5.04 14.81
N ASP A 43 -7.14 4.78 15.05
CA ASP A 43 -7.59 3.81 16.06
C ASP A 43 -7.98 2.48 15.40
N PHE A 44 -7.17 1.44 15.69
CA PHE A 44 -7.36 0.09 15.19
C PHE A 44 -8.13 -0.83 16.16
N SER A 45 -8.80 -0.28 17.18
CA SER A 45 -9.52 -1.07 18.19
C SER A 45 -10.54 -2.05 17.60
N ARG A 46 -11.10 -1.73 16.45
CA ARG A 46 -12.09 -2.54 15.72
C ARG A 46 -11.54 -3.28 14.50
N THR A 47 -10.25 -3.10 14.19
CA THR A 47 -9.63 -3.64 12.99
C THR A 47 -9.03 -5.02 13.27
N ARG A 48 -9.68 -6.07 12.79
CA ARG A 48 -9.15 -7.45 12.83
C ARG A 48 -8.34 -7.79 11.59
N PHE A 49 -8.73 -7.20 10.47
CA PHE A 49 -8.09 -7.37 9.17
C PHE A 49 -8.06 -6.02 8.47
N LEU A 50 -6.91 -5.68 7.90
CA LEU A 50 -6.73 -4.49 7.09
C LEU A 50 -6.69 -4.88 5.61
N HIS A 51 -7.74 -4.50 4.88
CA HIS A 51 -7.85 -4.81 3.45
C HIS A 51 -6.70 -4.19 2.65
N PRO A 52 -6.14 -4.86 1.62
CA PRO A 52 -5.01 -4.34 0.84
C PRO A 52 -5.19 -2.92 0.29
N PHE A 53 -6.39 -2.54 -0.12
CA PHE A 53 -6.66 -1.15 -0.55
C PHE A 53 -6.47 -0.13 0.57
N PHE A 54 -6.80 -0.49 1.82
CA PHE A 54 -6.50 0.37 2.97
C PHE A 54 -5.01 0.42 3.25
N VAL A 55 -4.31 -0.71 3.13
CA VAL A 55 -2.85 -0.76 3.31
C VAL A 55 -2.17 0.22 2.36
N ALA A 56 -2.46 0.15 1.08
CA ALA A 56 -1.86 1.03 0.08
C ALA A 56 -2.19 2.51 0.37
N ALA A 57 -3.48 2.85 0.44
CA ALA A 57 -3.92 4.23 0.58
C ALA A 57 -3.46 4.88 1.90
N LEU A 58 -3.58 4.18 3.04
CA LEU A 58 -3.14 4.71 4.33
C LEU A 58 -1.60 4.77 4.43
N SER A 59 -0.88 3.86 3.77
CA SER A 59 0.58 3.93 3.72
C SER A 59 1.04 5.19 2.97
N ILE A 60 0.43 5.46 1.81
CA ILE A 60 0.67 6.67 1.03
C ILE A 60 0.34 7.91 1.87
N TYR A 61 -0.85 7.95 2.46
CA TYR A 61 -1.28 9.09 3.28
C TYR A 61 -0.29 9.36 4.41
N LYS A 62 0.15 8.32 5.12
CA LYS A 62 1.13 8.43 6.20
C LYS A 62 2.49 8.97 5.75
N GLU A 63 2.93 8.63 4.53
CA GLU A 63 4.21 9.08 4.00
C GLU A 63 4.18 10.48 3.37
N THR A 64 3.02 10.92 2.92
CA THR A 64 2.87 12.17 2.17
C THR A 64 2.21 13.28 2.96
N SER A 65 1.55 12.95 4.09
CA SER A 65 0.90 13.94 4.95
C SER A 65 1.91 14.82 5.68
N GLU A 66 1.58 16.09 5.83
CA GLU A 66 2.32 17.04 6.67
C GLU A 66 1.95 16.90 8.16
N GLU A 67 0.78 16.31 8.46
CA GLU A 67 0.34 16.06 9.82
C GLU A 67 1.11 14.88 10.44
N ASN A 68 1.24 14.94 11.77
CA ASN A 68 1.80 13.82 12.50
C ASN A 68 0.75 12.72 12.68
N ILE A 69 1.02 11.54 12.10
CA ILE A 69 0.11 10.41 12.14
C ILE A 69 0.59 9.36 13.14
N SER A 70 -0.16 9.22 14.21
CA SER A 70 0.03 8.18 15.22
C SER A 70 -0.94 7.01 15.04
N MET A 71 -0.65 5.87 15.67
CA MET A 71 -1.51 4.69 15.66
C MET A 71 -1.72 4.19 17.09
N GLN A 72 -2.97 3.82 17.41
CA GLN A 72 -3.31 3.25 18.70
C GLN A 72 -4.15 1.97 18.55
N ASN A 73 -4.18 1.18 19.63
CA ASN A 73 -4.98 -0.07 19.72
C ASN A 73 -4.69 -1.09 18.61
N VAL A 74 -3.46 -1.08 18.07
CA VAL A 74 -3.01 -2.04 17.05
C VAL A 74 -2.76 -3.38 17.72
N SER A 75 -3.46 -4.44 17.29
CA SER A 75 -3.20 -5.79 17.81
C SER A 75 -1.77 -6.25 17.44
N ALA A 76 -1.18 -7.14 18.24
CA ALA A 76 0.17 -7.63 18.00
C ALA A 76 0.33 -8.29 16.61
N SER A 77 -0.68 -9.05 16.18
CA SER A 77 -0.68 -9.69 14.85
C SER A 77 -0.73 -8.66 13.72
N LEU A 78 -1.60 -7.64 13.85
CA LEU A 78 -1.69 -6.56 12.86
C LEU A 78 -0.41 -5.74 12.84
N ASN A 79 0.16 -5.42 14.00
CA ASN A 79 1.42 -4.67 14.08
C ASN A 79 2.57 -5.41 13.40
N ASN A 80 2.72 -6.71 13.64
CA ASN A 80 3.73 -7.54 12.97
C ASN A 80 3.53 -7.54 11.45
N TYR A 81 2.29 -7.66 10.99
CA TYR A 81 1.97 -7.59 9.56
C TYR A 81 2.36 -6.23 8.98
N LEU A 82 1.93 -5.11 9.59
CA LEU A 82 2.23 -3.76 9.13
C LEU A 82 3.74 -3.47 9.07
N GLN A 83 4.50 -3.95 10.07
CA GLN A 83 5.96 -3.85 10.06
C GLN A 83 6.57 -4.67 8.91
N THR A 84 6.10 -5.89 8.69
CA THR A 84 6.62 -6.76 7.63
C THR A 84 6.40 -6.16 6.24
N ILE A 85 5.24 -5.59 5.98
CA ILE A 85 4.93 -4.94 4.69
C ILE A 85 5.46 -3.52 4.57
N ARG A 86 6.18 -3.01 5.56
CA ARG A 86 6.75 -1.65 5.56
C ARG A 86 5.70 -0.54 5.45
N PHE A 87 4.59 -0.72 6.16
CA PHE A 87 3.49 0.24 6.18
C PHE A 87 3.92 1.63 6.67
N GLY A 88 3.68 2.66 5.86
CA GLY A 88 4.10 4.04 6.14
C GLY A 88 5.62 4.26 6.17
N ASN A 89 6.38 3.33 5.58
CA ASN A 89 7.83 3.42 5.38
C ASN A 89 8.22 2.53 4.19
N SER A 90 7.66 2.85 3.02
CA SER A 90 7.79 2.06 1.79
C SER A 90 9.23 1.93 1.33
N TYR A 91 9.52 0.83 0.66
CA TYR A 91 10.77 0.71 -0.07
C TYR A 91 10.74 1.60 -1.32
N ASP A 92 11.86 2.22 -1.63
CA ASP A 92 12.11 2.67 -3.00
C ASP A 92 12.26 1.45 -3.92
N ALA A 93 11.74 1.54 -5.15
CA ALA A 93 11.82 0.43 -6.11
C ALA A 93 13.26 -0.05 -6.33
N SER A 94 14.24 0.86 -6.28
CA SER A 94 15.65 0.53 -6.39
C SER A 94 16.15 -0.38 -5.27
N GLN A 95 15.61 -0.25 -4.08
CA GLN A 95 15.96 -1.10 -2.94
C GLN A 95 15.39 -2.51 -3.06
N LEU A 96 14.18 -2.63 -3.64
CA LEU A 96 13.54 -3.93 -3.87
C LEU A 96 14.19 -4.73 -4.99
N SER A 97 14.90 -4.09 -5.89
CA SER A 97 15.64 -4.78 -6.96
C SER A 97 16.82 -5.59 -6.44
N SER A 98 17.22 -5.39 -5.18
CA SER A 98 18.23 -6.25 -4.60
C SER A 98 17.64 -7.65 -4.33
N GLU A 99 18.27 -8.67 -4.90
CA GLU A 99 17.86 -10.07 -4.74
C GLU A 99 17.74 -10.47 -3.25
N ALA A 100 18.53 -9.86 -2.38
CA ALA A 100 18.49 -10.09 -0.95
C ALA A 100 17.17 -9.64 -0.30
N VAL A 101 16.63 -8.49 -0.69
CA VAL A 101 15.37 -7.96 -0.13
C VAL A 101 14.17 -8.77 -0.67
N LEU A 102 14.11 -9.03 -1.97
CA LEU A 102 13.03 -9.82 -2.57
C LEU A 102 12.96 -11.24 -2.01
N LYS A 103 14.10 -11.82 -1.67
CA LYS A 103 14.17 -13.19 -1.12
C LYS A 103 13.35 -13.35 0.17
N ASP A 104 13.26 -12.33 1.00
CA ASP A 104 12.48 -12.36 2.24
C ASP A 104 10.96 -12.40 1.99
N TYR A 105 10.53 -12.02 0.80
CA TYR A 105 9.11 -11.99 0.38
C TYR A 105 8.73 -13.12 -0.58
N LEU A 106 9.68 -13.87 -1.11
CA LEU A 106 9.39 -15.02 -1.96
C LEU A 106 8.57 -16.08 -1.20
N GLY A 107 7.51 -16.56 -1.81
CA GLY A 107 6.59 -17.52 -1.21
C GLY A 107 5.63 -16.94 -0.17
N LYS A 108 5.63 -15.63 0.04
CA LYS A 108 4.61 -14.95 0.83
C LYS A 108 3.40 -14.59 -0.02
N THR A 109 2.27 -14.34 0.62
CA THR A 109 1.03 -13.89 -0.06
C THR A 109 0.95 -12.37 -0.18
N PHE A 110 2.02 -11.67 0.15
CA PHE A 110 2.13 -10.20 0.12
C PHE A 110 3.55 -9.79 -0.25
N ILE A 111 3.68 -8.57 -0.72
CA ILE A 111 4.94 -7.86 -0.94
C ILE A 111 4.96 -6.60 -0.06
N PRO A 112 6.14 -6.03 0.24
CA PRO A 112 6.21 -4.77 0.96
C PRO A 112 5.61 -3.64 0.14
N VAL A 113 5.10 -2.63 0.82
CA VAL A 113 4.71 -1.37 0.15
C VAL A 113 5.97 -0.75 -0.45
N SER A 114 5.88 -0.43 -1.72
CA SER A 114 7.01 0.08 -2.50
C SER A 114 6.59 1.31 -3.26
N LYS A 115 7.47 2.30 -3.35
CA LYS A 115 7.25 3.49 -4.15
C LYS A 115 8.23 3.54 -5.31
N PHE A 116 7.79 4.10 -6.42
CA PHE A 116 8.61 4.35 -7.59
C PHE A 116 8.38 5.77 -8.12
N ASP A 117 9.44 6.39 -8.60
CA ASP A 117 9.37 7.73 -9.21
C ASP A 117 8.84 7.60 -10.63
N ILE A 118 7.64 8.14 -10.86
CA ILE A 118 6.96 8.09 -12.16
C ILE A 118 7.76 8.88 -13.22
N LYS A 119 8.36 10.00 -12.84
CA LYS A 119 9.10 10.88 -13.76
C LYS A 119 10.60 10.58 -13.81
N GLY A 120 11.11 9.89 -12.79
CA GLY A 120 12.55 9.61 -12.62
C GLY A 120 13.05 8.33 -13.29
N GLY A 121 12.20 7.60 -14.03
CA GLY A 121 12.63 6.44 -14.83
C GLY A 121 12.66 5.09 -14.11
N ASN A 122 12.10 4.98 -12.90
CA ASN A 122 12.06 3.73 -12.13
C ASN A 122 10.82 2.86 -12.44
N VAL A 123 10.02 3.26 -13.43
CA VAL A 123 8.79 2.57 -13.83
C VAL A 123 9.08 1.15 -14.32
N ASP A 124 10.04 0.98 -15.21
CA ASP A 124 10.43 -0.33 -15.75
C ASP A 124 10.95 -1.26 -14.66
N GLN A 125 11.65 -0.69 -13.67
CA GLN A 125 12.16 -1.43 -12.52
C GLN A 125 11.01 -1.91 -11.63
N ALA A 126 10.05 -1.06 -11.30
CA ALA A 126 8.86 -1.42 -10.54
C ALA A 126 8.06 -2.51 -11.25
N GLN A 127 7.90 -2.39 -12.56
CA GLN A 127 7.24 -3.41 -13.38
C GLN A 127 7.97 -4.76 -13.32
N SER A 128 9.28 -4.77 -13.50
CA SER A 128 10.09 -5.99 -13.45
C SER A 128 10.01 -6.68 -12.08
N ILE A 129 10.03 -5.91 -11.01
CA ILE A 129 9.91 -6.43 -9.63
C ILE A 129 8.55 -7.08 -9.44
N LEU A 130 7.48 -6.37 -9.79
CA LEU A 130 6.11 -6.87 -9.62
C LEU A 130 5.89 -8.15 -10.46
N GLN A 131 6.37 -8.16 -11.68
CA GLN A 131 6.30 -9.32 -12.58
C GLN A 131 7.04 -10.52 -11.96
N ASN A 132 8.28 -10.35 -11.52
CA ASN A 132 9.06 -11.43 -10.91
C ASN A 132 8.37 -12.01 -9.67
N VAL A 133 7.84 -11.15 -8.80
CA VAL A 133 7.12 -11.59 -7.61
C VAL A 133 5.86 -12.38 -7.98
N ILE A 134 5.08 -11.91 -8.94
CA ILE A 134 3.87 -12.62 -9.38
C ILE A 134 4.23 -13.98 -9.99
N GLU A 135 5.24 -14.03 -10.84
CA GLU A 135 5.68 -15.29 -11.50
C GLU A 135 6.15 -16.31 -10.46
N GLU A 136 6.96 -15.90 -9.50
CA GLU A 136 7.51 -16.78 -8.47
C GLU A 136 6.47 -17.23 -7.43
N GLN A 137 5.62 -16.29 -6.98
CA GLN A 137 4.63 -16.61 -5.95
C GLN A 137 3.44 -17.38 -6.48
N ALA A 138 2.92 -17.00 -7.64
CA ALA A 138 1.75 -17.65 -8.23
C ALA A 138 2.11 -18.95 -8.96
N LYS A 139 3.40 -19.31 -9.10
CA LYS A 139 3.87 -20.45 -9.92
C LYS A 139 3.20 -20.45 -11.30
N VAL A 140 3.18 -19.30 -11.90
CA VAL A 140 2.41 -19.02 -13.12
C VAL A 140 2.88 -19.91 -14.25
N ALA A 141 1.94 -20.58 -14.90
CA ALA A 141 2.23 -21.34 -16.12
C ALA A 141 2.86 -20.43 -17.20
N ASN A 142 3.80 -20.95 -17.98
CA ASN A 142 4.51 -20.17 -19.00
C ASN A 142 3.55 -19.45 -19.99
N SER A 143 2.39 -20.04 -20.27
CA SER A 143 1.35 -19.44 -21.11
C SER A 143 0.71 -18.16 -20.52
N MET A 144 0.78 -17.98 -19.21
CA MET A 144 0.19 -16.82 -18.51
C MET A 144 1.19 -15.69 -18.27
N LYS A 145 2.49 -15.93 -18.48
CA LYS A 145 3.53 -14.92 -18.21
C LYS A 145 3.37 -13.67 -19.07
N MET A 146 3.16 -13.82 -20.38
CA MET A 146 2.92 -12.67 -21.27
C MET A 146 1.64 -11.88 -20.93
N PRO A 147 0.47 -12.50 -20.73
CA PRO A 147 -0.72 -11.80 -20.30
C PRO A 147 -0.52 -11.03 -18.97
N ILE A 148 0.15 -11.62 -17.99
CA ILE A 148 0.44 -10.96 -16.72
C ILE A 148 1.39 -9.77 -16.90
N SER A 149 2.46 -9.96 -17.67
CA SER A 149 3.39 -8.88 -18.00
C SER A 149 2.68 -7.71 -18.67
N TYR A 150 1.80 -7.99 -19.64
CA TYR A 150 1.00 -6.97 -20.30
C TYR A 150 0.10 -6.21 -19.30
N LEU A 151 -0.65 -6.94 -18.46
CA LEU A 151 -1.54 -6.31 -17.46
C LEU A 151 -0.78 -5.46 -16.46
N THR A 152 0.37 -5.93 -15.98
CA THR A 152 1.20 -5.14 -15.05
C THR A 152 1.79 -3.90 -15.71
N SER A 153 2.20 -4.01 -16.97
CA SER A 153 2.66 -2.87 -17.77
C SER A 153 1.57 -1.81 -17.92
N GLU A 154 0.38 -2.22 -18.34
CA GLU A 154 -0.77 -1.32 -18.49
C GLU A 154 -1.13 -0.61 -17.18
N LEU A 155 -1.16 -1.35 -16.07
CA LEU A 155 -1.46 -0.74 -14.76
C LEU A 155 -0.44 0.31 -14.36
N ILE A 156 0.84 0.04 -14.56
CA ILE A 156 1.92 0.96 -14.20
C ILE A 156 1.95 2.16 -15.17
N CYS A 157 1.76 1.93 -16.47
CA CYS A 157 1.66 3.01 -17.46
C CYS A 157 0.47 3.93 -17.17
N ASN A 158 -0.68 3.37 -16.81
CA ASN A 158 -1.86 4.17 -16.44
C ASN A 158 -1.58 5.08 -15.23
N ILE A 159 -0.81 4.60 -14.24
CA ILE A 159 -0.37 5.46 -13.13
C ILE A 159 0.51 6.60 -13.66
N GLY A 160 1.45 6.30 -14.57
CA GLY A 160 2.35 7.29 -15.14
C GLY A 160 1.66 8.35 -16.02
N GLU A 161 0.68 7.93 -16.82
CA GLU A 161 0.02 8.79 -17.80
C GLU A 161 -1.13 9.62 -17.20
N HIS A 162 -1.83 9.09 -16.21
CA HIS A 162 -3.05 9.67 -15.67
C HIS A 162 -2.91 10.22 -14.24
N SER A 163 -1.75 10.07 -13.62
CA SER A 163 -1.47 10.64 -12.30
C SER A 163 -0.60 11.89 -12.41
N ASP A 164 -1.04 12.99 -11.80
CA ASP A 164 -0.20 14.18 -11.62
C ASP A 164 0.82 13.98 -10.47
N SER A 165 0.82 12.84 -9.83
CA SER A 165 1.71 12.52 -8.72
C SER A 165 3.17 12.35 -9.20
N LYS A 166 4.11 12.64 -8.29
CA LYS A 166 5.51 12.35 -8.50
C LYS A 166 5.83 10.86 -8.31
N TYR A 167 5.10 10.20 -7.41
CA TYR A 167 5.35 8.82 -7.03
C TYR A 167 4.13 7.93 -7.29
N GLY A 168 4.38 6.70 -7.74
CA GLY A 168 3.47 5.57 -7.69
C GLY A 168 3.83 4.64 -6.53
N TYR A 169 2.80 3.87 -6.03
CA TYR A 169 2.95 2.92 -4.94
C TYR A 169 2.36 1.57 -5.31
#